data_5b64bfc2eca763bd96b3120651afa6f6
#
_entry.id   5b64bfc2eca763bd96b3120651afa6f6
#
_cell.length_a   1.000
_cell.length_b   1.000
_cell.length_c   1.000
_cell.angle_alpha   90.00
_cell.angle_beta   90.00
_cell.angle_gamma   90.00
#
_symmetry.space_group_name_H-M   'P 1'
#
loop_
_entity.id
_entity.type
_entity.pdbx_description
1 polymer ?
#
loop_
_entity_poly.entity_id
_entity_poly.type
_entity_poly.pdbx_seq_one_letter_code
_entity_poly.pdbx_strand_id
1 'polypeptide(L)'
;MKFLNLNKVLCLSAHPDDTEYGVLGSMISCGDTLFDVVVLSNGGDFDVTTGNSRFGECQWIWDKLTNVNGTCLEFTCVKDSPEDFWVNHLENNFDIKGYDAILSLPKHDSHFEHRMVNHISKAMLRGISTGLITYRTPSTLEEWIPNYYVEIDDLLLDSKIRDLRDGFSSQKDKLYFQEQSIKSFHTNYQCSKVGVGYVEQFRIERLYG
;
A
#
# COMPACT_ATOMS: atom_id res chain seq x y z
N MET A 1 10.11 13.71 8.72
CA MET A 1 11.06 12.61 8.39
C MET A 1 10.74 12.07 7.00
N LYS A 2 11.73 11.65 6.22
CA LYS A 2 11.52 11.03 4.90
C LYS A 2 11.49 9.51 4.99
N PHE A 3 10.61 8.90 4.23
CA PHE A 3 10.60 7.45 4.00
C PHE A 3 11.81 7.05 3.14
N LEU A 4 12.76 6.28 3.69
CA LEU A 4 14.01 5.85 3.00
C LEU A 4 14.81 6.99 2.34
N ASN A 5 14.72 8.22 2.84
CA ASN A 5 15.25 9.44 2.21
C ASN A 5 14.67 9.75 0.81
N LEU A 6 13.55 9.13 0.44
CA LEU A 6 12.85 9.39 -0.81
C LEU A 6 12.03 10.67 -0.72
N ASN A 7 11.91 11.40 -1.83
CA ASN A 7 11.11 12.62 -1.89
C ASN A 7 9.69 12.33 -2.37
N LYS A 8 9.57 11.40 -3.35
CA LYS A 8 8.29 11.10 -3.98
C LYS A 8 8.18 9.62 -4.35
N VAL A 9 7.10 8.97 -3.92
CA VAL A 9 6.84 7.56 -4.21
C VAL A 9 5.45 7.38 -4.83
N LEU A 10 5.34 6.42 -5.74
CA LEU A 10 4.07 5.97 -6.30
C LEU A 10 3.64 4.69 -5.58
N CYS A 11 2.54 4.74 -4.85
CA CYS A 11 1.96 3.57 -4.19
C CYS A 11 0.89 2.96 -5.09
N LEU A 12 1.09 1.72 -5.52
CA LEU A 12 0.11 0.97 -6.29
C LEU A 12 -0.63 -0.03 -5.41
N SER A 13 -1.95 0.05 -5.44
CA SER A 13 -2.90 -0.76 -4.69
C SER A 13 -3.83 -1.48 -5.67
N ALA A 14 -4.14 -2.73 -5.42
CA ALA A 14 -5.15 -3.45 -6.21
C ALA A 14 -6.55 -3.00 -5.82
N HIS A 15 -6.79 -2.84 -4.52
CA HIS A 15 -8.08 -2.51 -3.92
C HIS A 15 -7.97 -1.35 -2.94
N PRO A 16 -9.10 -0.67 -2.67
CA PRO A 16 -9.17 0.25 -1.55
C PRO A 16 -8.90 -0.50 -0.24
N ASP A 17 -8.00 -0.04 0.56
CA ASP A 17 -7.48 -0.55 1.84
C ASP A 17 -6.06 -1.15 1.81
N ASP A 18 -5.57 -1.69 0.71
CA ASP A 18 -4.26 -2.37 0.67
C ASP A 18 -3.10 -1.46 1.12
N THR A 19 -3.00 -0.26 0.53
CA THR A 19 -1.94 0.69 0.84
C THR A 19 -2.09 1.25 2.25
N GLU A 20 -3.30 1.58 2.66
CA GLU A 20 -3.56 2.11 4.00
C GLU A 20 -3.24 1.07 5.07
N TYR A 21 -3.60 -0.18 4.81
CA TYR A 21 -3.29 -1.26 5.74
C TYR A 21 -1.78 -1.48 5.90
N GLY A 22 -1.04 -1.45 4.79
CA GLY A 22 0.40 -1.73 4.79
C GLY A 22 1.31 -0.54 5.07
N VAL A 23 0.87 0.71 4.78
CA VAL A 23 1.77 1.89 4.66
C VAL A 23 1.29 3.13 5.41
N LEU A 24 0.07 3.17 5.98
CA LEU A 24 -0.49 4.38 6.59
C LEU A 24 0.37 4.95 7.71
N GLY A 25 1.02 4.11 8.53
CA GLY A 25 1.94 4.57 9.58
C GLY A 25 3.13 5.32 9.00
N SER A 26 3.69 4.83 7.89
CA SER A 26 4.76 5.52 7.16
C SER A 26 4.28 6.82 6.54
N MET A 27 3.07 6.88 5.98
CA MET A 27 2.48 8.11 5.45
C MET A 27 2.34 9.18 6.53
N ILE A 28 1.87 8.81 7.72
CA ILE A 28 1.70 9.73 8.86
C ILE A 28 3.07 10.21 9.38
N SER A 29 4.02 9.29 9.58
CA SER A 29 5.31 9.59 10.22
C SER A 29 6.34 10.23 9.27
N CYS A 30 6.23 10.00 7.97
CA CYS A 30 7.17 10.47 6.94
C CYS A 30 6.62 11.66 6.14
N GLY A 31 6.20 12.73 6.83
CA GLY A 31 5.58 13.91 6.21
C GLY A 31 6.42 14.66 5.16
N ASP A 32 7.74 14.40 5.09
CA ASP A 32 8.63 15.00 4.08
C ASP A 32 8.74 14.14 2.79
N THR A 33 8.05 13.01 2.72
CA THR A 33 7.90 12.20 1.51
C THR A 33 6.49 12.38 0.95
N LEU A 34 6.37 12.67 -0.34
CA LEU A 34 5.09 12.70 -1.03
C LEU A 34 4.70 11.30 -1.48
N PHE A 35 3.51 10.86 -1.10
CA PHE A 35 2.93 9.57 -1.49
C PHE A 35 1.79 9.81 -2.49
N ASP A 36 2.01 9.48 -3.76
CA ASP A 36 0.94 9.41 -4.74
C ASP A 36 0.35 7.99 -4.71
N VAL A 37 -0.87 7.85 -4.22
CA VAL A 37 -1.55 6.54 -4.09
C VAL A 37 -2.50 6.34 -5.25
N VAL A 38 -2.33 5.22 -5.97
CA VAL A 38 -3.21 4.83 -7.08
C VAL A 38 -3.85 3.48 -6.78
N VAL A 39 -5.14 3.49 -6.56
CA VAL A 39 -5.98 2.30 -6.39
C VAL A 39 -6.51 1.89 -7.75
N LEU A 40 -6.14 0.70 -8.24
CA LEU A 40 -6.42 0.27 -9.61
C LEU A 40 -7.88 -0.14 -9.80
N SER A 41 -8.53 -0.69 -8.78
CA SER A 41 -9.92 -1.12 -8.88
C SER A 41 -10.74 -0.69 -7.67
N ASN A 42 -12.05 -0.61 -7.84
CA ASN A 42 -12.97 -0.26 -6.74
C ASN A 42 -13.17 -1.40 -5.73
N GLY A 43 -12.60 -2.59 -5.98
CA GLY A 43 -12.77 -3.75 -5.13
C GLY A 43 -14.20 -4.29 -5.09
N GLY A 44 -15.04 -3.88 -6.04
CA GLY A 44 -16.46 -4.22 -6.12
C GLY A 44 -16.75 -5.45 -6.98
N ASP A 45 -15.94 -6.49 -6.85
CA ASP A 45 -16.10 -7.74 -7.63
C ASP A 45 -17.50 -8.36 -7.49
N PHE A 46 -18.14 -8.17 -6.33
CA PHE A 46 -19.46 -8.71 -6.03
C PHE A 46 -20.56 -7.65 -5.88
N ASP A 47 -20.19 -6.39 -5.63
CA ASP A 47 -21.12 -5.31 -5.40
C ASP A 47 -20.48 -3.95 -5.75
N VAL A 48 -20.87 -3.41 -6.91
CA VAL A 48 -20.38 -2.11 -7.42
C VAL A 48 -20.67 -0.98 -6.43
N THR A 49 -21.80 -1.03 -5.73
CA THR A 49 -22.17 -0.02 -4.73
C THR A 49 -21.18 -0.03 -3.57
N THR A 50 -20.82 -1.21 -3.08
CA THR A 50 -19.82 -1.37 -2.03
C THR A 50 -18.44 -0.87 -2.49
N GLY A 51 -18.04 -1.16 -3.74
CA GLY A 51 -16.78 -0.70 -4.30
C GLY A 51 -16.68 0.83 -4.35
N ASN A 52 -17.73 1.51 -4.82
CA ASN A 52 -17.78 2.98 -4.85
C ASN A 52 -17.70 3.57 -3.43
N SER A 53 -18.37 2.96 -2.46
CA SER A 53 -18.26 3.38 -1.04
C SER A 53 -16.83 3.28 -0.53
N ARG A 54 -16.07 2.24 -0.90
CA ARG A 54 -14.67 2.05 -0.50
C ARG A 54 -13.73 3.12 -1.05
N PHE A 55 -13.99 3.68 -2.23
CA PHE A 55 -13.24 4.85 -2.72
C PHE A 55 -13.43 6.08 -1.82
N GLY A 56 -14.65 6.35 -1.38
CA GLY A 56 -14.94 7.39 -0.40
C GLY A 56 -14.25 7.15 0.94
N GLU A 57 -14.10 5.89 1.33
CA GLU A 57 -13.39 5.48 2.54
C GLU A 57 -11.88 5.77 2.45
N CYS A 58 -11.23 5.49 1.31
CA CYS A 58 -9.85 5.88 1.06
C CYS A 58 -9.68 7.40 1.12
N GLN A 59 -10.54 8.15 0.41
CA GLN A 59 -10.48 9.60 0.35
C GLN A 59 -10.58 10.23 1.74
N TRP A 60 -11.45 9.72 2.59
CA TRP A 60 -11.61 10.19 3.97
C TRP A 60 -10.31 10.05 4.80
N ILE A 61 -9.51 9.01 4.54
CA ILE A 61 -8.19 8.84 5.18
C ILE A 61 -7.18 9.83 4.60
N TRP A 62 -7.11 9.91 3.25
CA TRP A 62 -6.13 10.75 2.56
C TRP A 62 -6.32 12.24 2.85
N ASP A 63 -7.55 12.72 2.99
CA ASP A 63 -7.88 14.11 3.30
C ASP A 63 -7.30 14.59 4.65
N LYS A 64 -6.89 13.67 5.52
CA LYS A 64 -6.22 14.00 6.79
C LYS A 64 -4.71 14.20 6.65
N LEU A 65 -4.13 13.83 5.50
CA LEU A 65 -2.70 13.79 5.27
C LEU A 65 -2.29 14.83 4.22
N THR A 66 -1.34 15.70 4.56
CA THR A 66 -0.89 16.78 3.66
C THR A 66 0.12 16.32 2.61
N ASN A 67 0.66 15.12 2.76
CA ASN A 67 1.68 14.50 1.92
C ASN A 67 1.18 13.29 1.13
N VAL A 68 -0.14 13.12 1.02
CA VAL A 68 -0.77 12.06 0.24
C VAL A 68 -1.65 12.65 -0.84
N ASN A 69 -1.44 12.21 -2.08
CA ASN A 69 -2.36 12.45 -3.19
C ASN A 69 -2.95 11.10 -3.62
N GLY A 70 -4.24 10.92 -3.43
CA GLY A 70 -4.92 9.67 -3.77
C GLY A 70 -5.69 9.75 -5.09
N THR A 71 -5.62 8.68 -5.87
CA THR A 71 -6.42 8.48 -7.10
C THR A 71 -7.01 7.09 -7.09
N CYS A 72 -8.33 7.01 -7.22
CA CYS A 72 -9.02 5.76 -7.45
C CYS A 72 -9.43 5.65 -8.91
N LEU A 73 -9.02 4.58 -9.59
CA LEU A 73 -9.42 4.32 -10.97
C LEU A 73 -10.80 3.64 -11.00
N GLU A 74 -11.62 3.94 -12.02
CA GLU A 74 -13.00 3.47 -12.13
C GLU A 74 -13.13 2.06 -12.72
N PHE A 75 -12.20 1.16 -12.39
CA PHE A 75 -12.26 -0.24 -12.82
C PHE A 75 -12.87 -1.12 -11.73
N THR A 76 -13.66 -2.11 -12.11
CA THR A 76 -14.28 -3.03 -11.15
C THR A 76 -13.25 -3.96 -10.53
N CYS A 77 -12.44 -4.63 -11.36
CA CYS A 77 -11.41 -5.56 -10.94
C CYS A 77 -10.13 -5.37 -11.77
N VAL A 78 -8.98 -5.58 -11.15
CA VAL A 78 -7.69 -5.54 -11.88
C VAL A 78 -7.61 -6.66 -12.93
N LYS A 79 -8.14 -7.84 -12.61
CA LYS A 79 -8.13 -9.03 -13.47
C LYS A 79 -8.96 -8.90 -14.75
N ASP A 80 -9.86 -7.90 -14.83
CA ASP A 80 -10.73 -7.71 -16.00
C ASP A 80 -10.00 -7.15 -17.22
N SER A 81 -8.75 -6.70 -17.01
CA SER A 81 -7.88 -6.22 -18.08
C SER A 81 -6.51 -6.90 -18.02
N PRO A 82 -5.86 -7.13 -19.18
CA PRO A 82 -4.53 -7.74 -19.21
C PRO A 82 -3.44 -6.81 -18.66
N GLU A 83 -2.29 -7.38 -18.29
CA GLU A 83 -1.19 -6.62 -17.67
C GLU A 83 -0.63 -5.50 -18.58
N ASP A 84 -0.56 -5.71 -19.88
CA ASP A 84 -0.10 -4.70 -20.86
C ASP A 84 -1.04 -3.50 -20.96
N PHE A 85 -2.35 -3.70 -20.81
CA PHE A 85 -3.31 -2.60 -20.68
C PHE A 85 -2.96 -1.74 -19.47
N TRP A 86 -2.74 -2.36 -18.29
CA TRP A 86 -2.41 -1.63 -17.07
C TRP A 86 -1.09 -0.88 -17.15
N VAL A 87 -0.05 -1.53 -17.73
CA VAL A 87 1.25 -0.88 -17.96
C VAL A 87 1.08 0.38 -18.82
N ASN A 88 0.42 0.25 -19.96
CA ASN A 88 0.17 1.39 -20.88
C ASN A 88 -0.69 2.47 -20.20
N HIS A 89 -1.73 2.08 -19.47
CA HIS A 89 -2.61 3.02 -18.78
C HIS A 89 -1.84 3.84 -17.72
N LEU A 90 -1.04 3.19 -16.89
CA LEU A 90 -0.28 3.86 -15.84
C LEU A 90 0.86 4.71 -16.42
N GLU A 91 1.61 4.22 -17.41
CA GLU A 91 2.68 4.99 -18.06
C GLU A 91 2.16 6.24 -18.82
N ASN A 92 0.93 6.20 -19.33
CA ASN A 92 0.32 7.34 -20.00
C ASN A 92 -0.25 8.41 -19.05
N ASN A 93 -0.61 8.02 -17.81
CA ASN A 93 -1.26 8.91 -16.86
C ASN A 93 -0.32 9.37 -15.72
N PHE A 94 0.79 8.68 -15.50
CA PHE A 94 1.76 8.99 -14.43
C PHE A 94 3.18 9.06 -15.00
N ASP A 95 3.91 10.10 -14.64
CA ASP A 95 5.35 10.21 -14.98
C ASP A 95 6.17 9.28 -14.06
N ILE A 96 6.29 8.01 -14.45
CA ILE A 96 6.95 6.97 -13.63
C ILE A 96 8.42 7.35 -13.33
N LYS A 97 9.09 8.09 -14.22
CA LYS A 97 10.49 8.54 -14.03
C LYS A 97 10.62 9.64 -12.98
N GLY A 98 9.54 10.35 -12.70
CA GLY A 98 9.47 11.40 -11.70
C GLY A 98 9.35 10.89 -10.26
N TYR A 99 9.24 9.56 -10.05
CA TYR A 99 9.22 8.94 -8.74
C TYR A 99 10.57 8.33 -8.38
N ASP A 100 10.97 8.46 -7.12
CA ASP A 100 12.16 7.81 -6.59
C ASP A 100 11.97 6.28 -6.51
N ALA A 101 10.74 5.83 -6.18
CA ALA A 101 10.38 4.43 -6.15
C ALA A 101 8.87 4.20 -6.38
N ILE A 102 8.52 3.01 -6.84
CA ILE A 102 7.18 2.45 -6.75
C ILE A 102 7.09 1.58 -5.48
N LEU A 103 6.09 1.85 -4.62
CA LEU A 103 5.64 0.95 -3.58
C LEU A 103 4.54 0.06 -4.16
N SER A 104 4.73 -1.24 -4.13
CA SER A 104 3.84 -2.22 -4.77
C SER A 104 3.50 -3.37 -3.85
N LEU A 105 2.51 -4.13 -4.26
CA LEU A 105 2.13 -5.39 -3.62
C LEU A 105 3.19 -6.48 -3.89
N PRO A 106 3.36 -7.48 -2.99
CA PRO A 106 4.37 -8.51 -3.17
C PRO A 106 3.96 -9.57 -4.19
N LYS A 107 4.95 -10.22 -4.82
CA LYS A 107 4.70 -11.38 -5.70
C LYS A 107 4.25 -12.63 -4.93
N HIS A 108 4.66 -12.75 -3.67
CA HIS A 108 4.28 -13.83 -2.76
C HIS A 108 3.04 -13.40 -1.96
N ASP A 109 1.90 -13.44 -2.63
CA ASP A 109 0.61 -13.08 -2.07
C ASP A 109 -0.46 -14.11 -2.49
N SER A 110 -1.38 -14.43 -1.60
CA SER A 110 -2.49 -15.34 -1.90
C SER A 110 -3.50 -14.71 -2.85
N HIS A 111 -3.64 -13.37 -2.83
CA HIS A 111 -4.56 -12.66 -3.69
C HIS A 111 -4.01 -12.54 -5.12
N PHE A 112 -4.79 -13.00 -6.10
CA PHE A 112 -4.35 -13.01 -7.51
C PHE A 112 -4.04 -11.60 -8.04
N GLU A 113 -4.91 -10.63 -7.78
CA GLU A 113 -4.75 -9.25 -8.29
C GLU A 113 -3.56 -8.53 -7.65
N HIS A 114 -3.18 -8.87 -6.41
CA HIS A 114 -1.92 -8.37 -5.81
C HIS A 114 -0.71 -8.82 -6.61
N ARG A 115 -0.68 -10.08 -7.03
CA ARG A 115 0.41 -10.60 -7.88
C ARG A 115 0.43 -9.93 -9.25
N MET A 116 -0.74 -9.63 -9.85
CA MET A 116 -0.82 -8.85 -11.09
C MET A 116 -0.21 -7.46 -10.91
N VAL A 117 -0.58 -6.73 -9.85
CA VAL A 117 -0.02 -5.39 -9.57
C VAL A 117 1.51 -5.45 -9.40
N ASN A 118 2.05 -6.50 -8.78
CA ASN A 118 3.49 -6.70 -8.72
C ASN A 118 4.14 -6.87 -10.11
N HIS A 119 3.53 -7.65 -11.00
CA HIS A 119 4.01 -7.84 -12.37
C HIS A 119 3.93 -6.54 -13.18
N ILE A 120 2.81 -5.81 -13.09
CA ILE A 120 2.61 -4.50 -13.71
C ILE A 120 3.71 -3.53 -13.26
N SER A 121 3.94 -3.43 -11.94
CA SER A 121 4.97 -2.56 -11.36
C SER A 121 6.37 -2.86 -11.93
N LYS A 122 6.73 -4.15 -12.03
CA LYS A 122 8.01 -4.56 -12.61
C LYS A 122 8.12 -4.25 -14.09
N ALA A 123 7.04 -4.40 -14.84
CA ALA A 123 7.01 -4.11 -16.27
C ALA A 123 7.24 -2.63 -16.56
N MET A 124 6.64 -1.72 -15.78
CA MET A 124 6.83 -0.27 -15.89
C MET A 124 8.26 0.19 -15.59
N LEU A 125 9.04 -0.59 -14.85
CA LEU A 125 10.40 -0.24 -14.44
C LEU A 125 11.48 -0.64 -15.44
N ARG A 126 11.11 -1.07 -16.64
CA ARG A 126 12.08 -1.46 -17.68
C ARG A 126 12.84 -0.23 -18.18
N GLY A 127 14.17 -0.27 -18.03
CA GLY A 127 15.05 0.78 -18.60
C GLY A 127 15.02 2.12 -17.89
N ILE A 128 14.47 2.19 -16.67
CA ILE A 128 14.47 3.40 -15.84
C ILE A 128 15.08 3.16 -14.46
N SER A 129 15.52 4.23 -13.79
CA SER A 129 16.19 4.19 -12.48
C SER A 129 15.25 4.30 -11.29
N THR A 130 13.93 4.27 -11.48
CA THR A 130 12.96 4.27 -10.37
C THR A 130 13.07 2.97 -9.58
N GLY A 131 13.05 3.06 -8.24
CA GLY A 131 13.14 1.93 -7.35
C GLY A 131 11.88 1.06 -7.33
N LEU A 132 11.98 -0.13 -6.73
CA LEU A 132 10.85 -1.00 -6.42
C LEU A 132 10.93 -1.46 -4.98
N ILE A 133 9.87 -1.21 -4.23
CA ILE A 133 9.71 -1.62 -2.85
C ILE A 133 8.35 -2.30 -2.75
N THR A 134 8.29 -3.45 -2.09
CA THR A 134 7.00 -4.09 -1.80
C THR A 134 6.64 -3.95 -0.32
N TYR A 135 5.35 -3.82 -0.04
CA TYR A 135 4.82 -3.69 1.31
C TYR A 135 3.92 -4.88 1.66
N ARG A 136 3.85 -5.19 2.95
CA ARG A 136 3.05 -6.31 3.47
C ARG A 136 1.57 -5.97 3.50
N THR A 137 0.73 -6.94 3.10
CA THR A 137 -0.74 -6.93 3.26
C THR A 137 -1.20 -8.15 4.05
N PRO A 138 -2.45 -8.21 4.53
CA PRO A 138 -2.97 -9.38 5.24
C PRO A 138 -2.94 -10.69 4.45
N SER A 139 -2.93 -10.63 3.13
CA SER A 139 -2.88 -11.78 2.22
C SER A 139 -1.47 -12.21 1.82
N THR A 140 -0.44 -11.47 2.27
CA THR A 140 0.96 -11.76 1.97
C THR A 140 1.38 -13.10 2.59
N LEU A 141 2.01 -13.97 1.78
CA LEU A 141 2.45 -15.29 2.17
C LEU A 141 3.78 -15.25 2.94
N GLU A 142 4.07 -16.29 3.73
CA GLU A 142 5.27 -16.39 4.57
C GLU A 142 6.59 -16.40 3.78
N GLU A 143 6.56 -16.77 2.51
CA GLU A 143 7.74 -16.73 1.61
C GLU A 143 8.20 -15.30 1.30
N TRP A 144 7.35 -14.30 1.54
CA TRP A 144 7.76 -12.92 1.43
C TRP A 144 8.53 -12.50 2.69
N ILE A 145 9.80 -12.20 2.53
CA ILE A 145 10.68 -11.84 3.64
C ILE A 145 11.01 -10.34 3.55
N PRO A 146 10.58 -9.54 4.52
CA PRO A 146 10.93 -8.12 4.57
C PRO A 146 12.43 -7.92 4.86
N ASN A 147 12.99 -6.81 4.37
CA ASN A 147 14.37 -6.40 4.64
C ASN A 147 14.48 -4.93 5.08
N TYR A 148 13.35 -4.25 5.21
CA TYR A 148 13.25 -2.90 5.73
C TYR A 148 12.02 -2.75 6.62
N TYR A 149 12.17 -2.01 7.73
CA TYR A 149 11.15 -1.86 8.73
C TYR A 149 11.02 -0.38 9.11
N VAL A 150 9.80 0.13 9.17
CA VAL A 150 9.49 1.44 9.73
C VAL A 150 8.85 1.23 11.10
N GLU A 151 9.48 1.76 12.13
CA GLU A 151 8.96 1.70 13.49
C GLU A 151 7.65 2.49 13.60
N ILE A 152 6.69 1.89 14.31
CA ILE A 152 5.42 2.50 14.66
C ILE A 152 5.34 2.45 16.19
N ASP A 153 5.34 3.61 16.85
CA ASP A 153 5.10 3.66 18.28
C ASP A 153 3.62 3.38 18.63
N ASP A 154 3.33 3.18 19.90
CA ASP A 154 1.98 2.86 20.36
C ASP A 154 0.94 3.91 19.96
N LEU A 155 1.29 5.20 20.02
CA LEU A 155 0.38 6.30 19.67
C LEU A 155 0.06 6.32 18.18
N LEU A 156 1.07 6.10 17.35
CA LEU A 156 0.91 6.03 15.90
C LEU A 156 0.10 4.80 15.50
N LEU A 157 0.35 3.64 16.14
CA LEU A 157 -0.43 2.42 15.90
C LEU A 157 -1.90 2.60 16.29
N ASP A 158 -2.17 3.19 17.45
CA ASP A 158 -3.55 3.46 17.89
C ASP A 158 -4.27 4.44 16.93
N SER A 159 -3.54 5.45 16.42
CA SER A 159 -4.06 6.35 15.39
C SER A 159 -4.37 5.60 14.09
N LYS A 160 -3.45 4.77 13.62
CA LYS A 160 -3.63 3.94 12.41
C LYS A 160 -4.82 2.99 12.56
N ILE A 161 -4.96 2.31 13.70
CA ILE A 161 -6.08 1.40 13.98
C ILE A 161 -7.40 2.14 13.91
N ARG A 162 -7.49 3.30 14.56
CA ARG A 162 -8.67 4.15 14.54
C ARG A 162 -9.01 4.57 13.11
N ASP A 163 -8.03 5.10 12.36
CA ASP A 163 -8.25 5.58 11.00
C ASP A 163 -8.64 4.45 10.04
N LEU A 164 -8.07 3.25 10.17
CA LEU A 164 -8.49 2.09 9.39
C LEU A 164 -9.91 1.65 9.71
N ARG A 165 -10.30 1.59 10.99
CA ARG A 165 -11.61 1.10 11.41
C ARG A 165 -12.74 2.11 11.21
N ASP A 166 -12.44 3.40 11.40
CA ASP A 166 -13.41 4.47 11.18
C ASP A 166 -13.52 4.82 9.69
N GLY A 167 -12.40 4.80 8.96
CA GLY A 167 -12.34 5.08 7.53
C GLY A 167 -12.97 3.96 6.70
N PHE A 168 -12.56 2.71 6.91
CA PHE A 168 -13.09 1.56 6.17
C PHE A 168 -14.27 0.91 6.88
N SER A 169 -15.36 1.64 7.01
CA SER A 169 -16.58 1.17 7.68
C SER A 169 -17.17 -0.09 7.01
N SER A 170 -16.99 -0.23 5.69
CA SER A 170 -17.41 -1.42 4.91
C SER A 170 -16.59 -2.68 5.24
N GLN A 171 -15.39 -2.52 5.82
CA GLN A 171 -14.45 -3.61 6.11
C GLN A 171 -14.33 -3.93 7.60
N LYS A 172 -14.86 -3.10 8.49
CA LYS A 172 -14.66 -3.16 9.95
C LYS A 172 -15.02 -4.49 10.60
N ASP A 173 -15.95 -5.25 10.01
CA ASP A 173 -16.41 -6.54 10.54
C ASP A 173 -15.53 -7.72 10.08
N LYS A 174 -14.60 -7.50 9.15
CA LYS A 174 -13.65 -8.52 8.72
C LYS A 174 -12.62 -8.79 9.81
N LEU A 175 -12.20 -10.04 9.96
CA LEU A 175 -11.28 -10.45 11.02
C LEU A 175 -9.96 -9.67 11.00
N TYR A 176 -9.40 -9.41 9.82
CA TYR A 176 -8.13 -8.68 9.71
C TYR A 176 -8.26 -7.18 10.01
N PHE A 177 -9.48 -6.60 10.06
CA PHE A 177 -9.75 -5.24 10.53
C PHE A 177 -10.02 -5.15 12.04
N GLN A 178 -10.03 -6.28 12.76
CA GLN A 178 -10.13 -6.23 14.22
C GLN A 178 -8.82 -5.69 14.83
N GLU A 179 -8.93 -4.86 15.87
CA GLU A 179 -7.79 -4.20 16.51
C GLU A 179 -6.65 -5.18 16.84
N GLN A 180 -6.98 -6.33 17.43
CA GLN A 180 -5.99 -7.34 17.79
C GLN A 180 -5.28 -7.91 16.55
N SER A 181 -5.98 -8.06 15.43
CA SER A 181 -5.39 -8.53 14.18
C SER A 181 -4.42 -7.50 13.58
N ILE A 182 -4.80 -6.22 13.61
CA ILE A 182 -3.94 -5.12 13.15
C ILE A 182 -2.68 -5.03 14.03
N LYS A 183 -2.82 -5.10 15.36
CA LYS A 183 -1.67 -5.12 16.30
C LYS A 183 -0.73 -6.30 16.00
N SER A 184 -1.31 -7.50 15.86
CA SER A 184 -0.54 -8.72 15.54
C SER A 184 0.17 -8.62 14.18
N PHE A 185 -0.48 -8.04 13.18
CA PHE A 185 0.10 -7.84 11.85
C PHE A 185 1.36 -6.95 11.89
N HIS A 186 1.37 -5.93 12.74
CA HIS A 186 2.50 -5.01 12.90
C HIS A 186 3.57 -5.50 13.89
N THR A 187 3.32 -6.59 14.62
CA THR A 187 4.32 -7.19 15.50
C THR A 187 5.35 -7.98 14.67
N ASN A 188 6.64 -7.77 14.95
CA ASN A 188 7.73 -8.53 14.34
C ASN A 188 8.71 -9.02 15.42
N TYR A 189 8.93 -10.32 15.48
CA TYR A 189 9.77 -10.94 16.52
C TYR A 189 11.22 -10.43 16.50
N GLN A 190 11.79 -10.18 15.33
CA GLN A 190 13.17 -9.69 15.22
C GLN A 190 13.29 -8.25 15.77
N CYS A 191 12.30 -7.41 15.47
CA CYS A 191 12.23 -6.03 15.95
C CYS A 191 11.97 -6.00 17.47
N SER A 192 11.13 -6.89 17.99
CA SER A 192 10.84 -6.98 19.43
C SER A 192 12.08 -7.31 20.26
N LYS A 193 13.05 -8.07 19.71
CA LYS A 193 14.33 -8.36 20.39
C LYS A 193 15.19 -7.13 20.66
N VAL A 194 15.02 -6.08 19.88
CA VAL A 194 15.77 -4.82 20.01
C VAL A 194 14.92 -3.69 20.61
N GLY A 195 13.76 -4.03 21.18
CA GLY A 195 12.90 -3.09 21.89
C GLY A 195 11.91 -2.34 21.00
N VAL A 196 11.80 -2.68 19.72
CA VAL A 196 10.81 -2.12 18.78
C VAL A 196 9.51 -2.93 18.87
N GLY A 197 8.41 -2.28 19.26
CA GLY A 197 7.13 -2.97 19.49
C GLY A 197 6.41 -3.33 18.20
N TYR A 198 6.22 -2.34 17.33
CA TYR A 198 5.45 -2.48 16.10
C TYR A 198 6.19 -1.88 14.91
N VAL A 199 5.95 -2.46 13.73
CA VAL A 199 6.60 -2.02 12.49
C VAL A 199 5.67 -2.16 11.28
N GLU A 200 5.81 -1.27 10.31
CA GLU A 200 5.44 -1.56 8.94
C GLU A 200 6.59 -2.26 8.24
N GLN A 201 6.26 -3.26 7.44
CA GLN A 201 7.23 -4.18 6.86
C GLN A 201 7.31 -3.99 5.35
N PHE A 202 8.53 -3.78 4.87
CA PHE A 202 8.83 -3.54 3.46
C PHE A 202 9.93 -4.47 2.97
N ARG A 203 9.92 -4.70 1.66
CA ARG A 203 11.02 -5.34 0.98
C ARG A 203 11.52 -4.45 -0.14
N ILE A 204 12.75 -3.99 -0.02
CA ILE A 204 13.46 -3.29 -1.09
C ILE A 204 13.89 -4.35 -2.11
N GLU A 205 13.25 -4.35 -3.28
CA GLU A 205 13.60 -5.22 -4.42
C GLU A 205 14.69 -4.56 -5.28
N ARG A 206 14.62 -3.24 -5.42
CA ARG A 206 15.57 -2.41 -6.16
C ARG A 206 15.48 -0.97 -5.65
N LEU A 207 16.61 -0.35 -5.36
CA LEU A 207 16.69 1.07 -5.02
C LEU A 207 18.01 1.62 -5.54
N TYR A 208 17.97 2.84 -6.09
CA TYR A 208 19.14 3.58 -6.55
C TYR A 208 19.40 4.74 -5.57
N GLY A 209 20.67 4.91 -5.17
CA GLY A 209 21.13 5.99 -4.28
C GLY A 209 21.68 7.17 -5.07
#